data_ff607d2a3a298a1df1c163193d78923a
#
_entry.id   ff607d2a3a298a1df1c163193d78923a
#
_cell.length_a   1.000
_cell.length_b   1.000
_cell.length_c   1.000
_cell.angle_alpha   90.00
_cell.angle_beta   90.00
_cell.angle_gamma   90.00
#
_symmetry.space_group_name_H-M   'P 1'
#
loop_
_entity.id
_entity.type
_entity.pdbx_description
1 polymer ?
#
loop_
_entity_poly.entity_id
_entity_poly.type
_entity_poly.pdbx_seq_one_letter_code
_entity_poly.pdbx_strand_id
1 'polypeptide(L)'
;MELTPSQKETVRHEFDRLCRMVLRGEAIDYDNHIAWRSTHETPLSWLSESQEGQLGVLDEYPCERFCFQVQGYTIPIRSEILANALVKLSEKKRDIILLAYFLDMTDQEIADKLDMVRYTVQRRRAKSLKELKKKMEVDSSDEQTG
;
A
#
# COMPACT_ATOMS: atom_id res chain seq x y z
N MET A 1 34.89 40.48 28.86
CA MET A 1 34.17 41.36 29.81
C MET A 1 33.58 40.52 30.92
N GLU A 2 34.06 40.68 32.11
CA GLU A 2 33.43 39.98 33.25
C GLU A 2 32.32 40.84 33.82
N LEU A 3 31.16 40.19 34.03
CA LEU A 3 30.01 40.81 34.67
C LEU A 3 30.29 41.10 36.14
N THR A 4 29.87 42.25 36.62
CA THR A 4 29.93 42.57 38.06
C THR A 4 28.99 41.67 38.86
N PRO A 5 29.23 41.46 40.14
CA PRO A 5 28.35 40.59 40.99
C PRO A 5 26.88 40.98 40.91
N SER A 6 26.57 42.28 40.88
CA SER A 6 25.20 42.80 40.73
C SER A 6 24.59 42.46 39.36
N GLN A 7 25.36 42.54 38.31
CA GLN A 7 24.90 42.17 36.96
C GLN A 7 24.65 40.67 36.84
N LYS A 8 25.48 39.84 37.46
CA LYS A 8 25.25 38.36 37.48
C LYS A 8 23.95 38.00 38.20
N GLU A 9 23.65 38.70 39.27
CA GLU A 9 22.42 38.49 40.04
C GLU A 9 21.18 38.92 39.23
N THR A 10 21.24 40.06 38.57
CA THR A 10 20.16 40.52 37.67
C THR A 10 19.90 39.55 36.56
N VAL A 11 20.92 39.05 35.85
CA VAL A 11 20.80 38.05 34.79
C VAL A 11 20.20 36.77 35.30
N ARG A 12 20.57 36.33 36.51
CA ARG A 12 19.99 35.12 37.15
C ARG A 12 18.49 35.31 37.43
N HIS A 13 18.08 36.47 37.94
CA HIS A 13 16.65 36.73 38.20
C HIS A 13 15.83 36.83 36.89
N GLU A 14 16.38 37.43 35.84
CA GLU A 14 15.76 37.49 34.54
C GLU A 14 15.60 36.10 33.93
N PHE A 15 16.62 35.25 34.02
CA PHE A 15 16.60 33.89 33.57
C PHE A 15 15.56 33.06 34.30
N ASP A 16 15.53 33.14 35.65
CA ASP A 16 14.53 32.47 36.50
C ASP A 16 13.10 32.87 36.12
N ARG A 17 12.89 34.16 35.86
CA ARG A 17 11.58 34.69 35.44
C ARG A 17 11.16 34.09 34.10
N LEU A 18 12.07 34.08 33.13
CA LEU A 18 11.81 33.51 31.81
C LEU A 18 11.50 32.03 31.90
N CYS A 19 12.29 31.27 32.64
CA CYS A 19 12.03 29.85 32.85
C CYS A 19 10.65 29.58 33.46
N ARG A 20 10.26 30.35 34.47
CA ARG A 20 8.93 30.22 35.11
C ARG A 20 7.81 30.57 34.15
N MET A 21 7.97 31.58 33.28
CA MET A 21 7.01 31.94 32.24
C MET A 21 6.82 30.83 31.23
N VAL A 22 7.92 30.26 30.71
CA VAL A 22 7.88 29.17 29.74
C VAL A 22 7.23 27.92 30.36
N LEU A 23 7.66 27.51 31.55
CA LEU A 23 7.09 26.35 32.23
C LEU A 23 5.58 26.51 32.50
N ARG A 24 5.15 27.71 32.89
CA ARG A 24 3.74 27.98 33.11
C ARG A 24 2.95 27.96 31.81
N GLY A 25 3.50 28.50 30.72
CA GLY A 25 2.91 28.45 29.40
C GLY A 25 2.73 27.00 28.91
N GLU A 26 3.76 26.17 29.00
CA GLU A 26 3.72 24.76 28.65
C GLU A 26 2.72 23.97 29.49
N ALA A 27 2.63 24.24 30.79
CA ALA A 27 1.64 23.59 31.65
C ALA A 27 0.21 23.91 31.22
N ILE A 28 -0.08 25.19 30.89
CA ILE A 28 -1.40 25.62 30.41
C ILE A 28 -1.70 24.95 29.06
N ASP A 29 -0.74 24.92 28.13
CA ASP A 29 -0.92 24.29 26.82
C ASP A 29 -1.14 22.79 26.95
N TYR A 30 -0.46 22.13 27.85
CA TYR A 30 -0.68 20.72 28.16
C TYR A 30 -2.10 20.47 28.71
N ASP A 31 -2.57 21.26 29.66
CA ASP A 31 -3.91 21.14 30.24
C ASP A 31 -4.99 21.39 29.17
N ASN A 32 -4.81 22.39 28.31
CA ASN A 32 -5.69 22.66 27.21
C ASN A 32 -5.72 21.50 26.20
N HIS A 33 -4.57 20.89 25.92
CA HIS A 33 -4.48 19.75 25.03
C HIS A 33 -5.20 18.52 25.61
N ILE A 34 -5.01 18.22 26.88
CA ILE A 34 -5.73 17.14 27.58
C ILE A 34 -7.23 17.39 27.61
N ALA A 35 -7.68 18.61 27.88
CA ALA A 35 -9.09 18.99 27.85
C ALA A 35 -9.69 18.81 26.45
N TRP A 36 -8.97 19.20 25.41
CA TRP A 36 -9.40 19.01 24.03
C TRP A 36 -9.51 17.51 23.69
N ARG A 37 -8.51 16.71 24.04
CA ARG A 37 -8.55 15.26 23.81
C ARG A 37 -9.71 14.59 24.51
N SER A 38 -10.00 14.97 25.76
CA SER A 38 -11.11 14.39 26.53
C SER A 38 -12.49 14.64 25.88
N THR A 39 -12.63 15.71 25.09
CA THR A 39 -13.88 16.05 24.39
C THR A 39 -13.95 15.47 22.95
N HIS A 40 -12.81 15.19 22.33
CA HIS A 40 -12.74 14.75 20.92
C HIS A 40 -12.31 13.31 20.73
N GLU A 41 -11.75 12.68 21.75
CA GLU A 41 -11.29 11.30 21.72
C GLU A 41 -12.08 10.44 22.71
N THR A 42 -12.45 9.26 22.29
CA THR A 42 -13.09 8.26 23.15
C THR A 42 -12.18 7.05 23.27
N PRO A 43 -11.86 6.57 24.48
CA PRO A 43 -11.08 5.34 24.65
C PRO A 43 -11.77 4.16 23.99
N LEU A 44 -11.00 3.32 23.30
CA LEU A 44 -11.51 2.12 22.64
C LEU A 44 -12.29 1.21 23.60
N SER A 45 -11.83 1.13 24.87
CA SER A 45 -12.47 0.35 25.92
C SER A 45 -13.89 0.81 26.32
N TRP A 46 -14.31 2.00 25.89
CA TRP A 46 -15.65 2.52 26.16
C TRP A 46 -16.63 2.26 25.02
N LEU A 47 -16.15 1.73 23.90
CA LEU A 47 -16.98 1.36 22.76
C LEU A 47 -17.73 0.06 23.06
N SER A 48 -18.99 -0.01 22.65
CA SER A 48 -19.75 -1.26 22.64
C SER A 48 -19.30 -2.15 21.49
N GLU A 49 -19.52 -3.46 21.60
CA GLU A 49 -19.21 -4.43 20.53
C GLU A 49 -19.81 -4.03 19.18
N SER A 50 -20.99 -3.41 19.18
CA SER A 50 -21.63 -2.91 17.97
C SER A 50 -20.89 -1.72 17.36
N GLN A 51 -20.29 -0.86 18.17
CA GLN A 51 -19.51 0.30 17.70
C GLN A 51 -18.11 -0.12 17.26
N GLU A 52 -17.50 -1.08 17.95
CA GLU A 52 -16.22 -1.67 17.52
C GLU A 52 -16.36 -2.36 16.15
N GLY A 53 -17.45 -3.08 15.92
CA GLY A 53 -17.75 -3.71 14.62
C GLY A 53 -17.93 -2.71 13.48
N GLN A 54 -18.31 -1.46 13.77
CA GLN A 54 -18.43 -0.41 12.75
C GLN A 54 -17.08 0.26 12.40
N LEU A 55 -16.08 0.12 13.27
CA LEU A 55 -14.73 0.63 13.01
C LEU A 55 -13.92 -0.27 12.08
N GLY A 56 -14.31 -1.55 11.99
CA GLY A 56 -13.69 -2.50 11.07
C GLY A 56 -14.18 -2.26 9.65
N VAL A 57 -13.37 -1.66 8.82
CA VAL A 57 -13.53 -1.73 7.36
C VAL A 57 -12.84 -3.02 6.93
N LEU A 58 -13.59 -3.95 6.35
CA LEU A 58 -12.98 -5.03 5.59
C LEU A 58 -12.26 -4.39 4.41
N ASP A 59 -10.95 -4.31 4.53
CA ASP A 59 -10.08 -3.92 3.41
C ASP A 59 -10.17 -5.02 2.34
N GLU A 60 -11.15 -4.91 1.47
CA GLU A 60 -11.12 -5.64 0.22
C GLU A 60 -10.06 -5.01 -0.68
N TYR A 61 -8.86 -5.56 -0.64
CA TYR A 61 -7.84 -5.20 -1.61
C TYR A 61 -8.31 -5.61 -3.01
N PRO A 62 -8.35 -4.68 -3.98
CA PRO A 62 -8.73 -5.03 -5.36
C PRO A 62 -7.90 -6.17 -5.95
N CYS A 63 -6.69 -6.40 -5.42
CA CYS A 63 -5.80 -7.49 -5.82
C CYS A 63 -6.32 -8.89 -5.40
N GLU A 64 -7.25 -8.99 -4.48
CA GLU A 64 -7.85 -10.27 -4.09
C GLU A 64 -8.98 -10.73 -5.02
N ARG A 65 -9.51 -9.82 -5.85
CA ARG A 65 -10.61 -10.12 -6.77
C ARG A 65 -10.18 -10.94 -7.97
N PHE A 66 -8.95 -10.78 -8.41
CA PHE A 66 -8.44 -11.42 -9.63
C PHE A 66 -7.18 -12.23 -9.30
N CYS A 67 -7.37 -13.47 -8.88
CA CYS A 67 -6.28 -14.39 -8.59
C CYS A 67 -6.23 -15.50 -9.62
N PHE A 68 -5.05 -15.73 -10.20
CA PHE A 68 -4.81 -16.83 -11.12
C PHE A 68 -3.95 -17.91 -10.46
N GLN A 69 -4.33 -19.15 -10.64
CA GLN A 69 -3.58 -20.30 -10.16
C GLN A 69 -2.78 -20.90 -11.30
N VAL A 70 -1.45 -20.97 -11.14
CA VAL A 70 -0.52 -21.51 -12.13
C VAL A 70 0.54 -22.33 -11.43
N GLN A 71 0.66 -23.62 -11.75
CA GLN A 71 1.71 -24.50 -11.21
C GLN A 71 1.88 -24.44 -9.67
N GLY A 72 0.77 -24.32 -8.95
CA GLY A 72 0.78 -24.24 -7.47
C GLY A 72 1.03 -22.81 -6.93
N TYR A 73 1.24 -21.82 -7.78
CA TYR A 73 1.36 -20.42 -7.38
C TYR A 73 0.04 -19.69 -7.55
N THR A 74 -0.28 -18.83 -6.58
CA THR A 74 -1.42 -17.91 -6.66
C THR A 74 -0.90 -16.52 -7.00
N ILE A 75 -1.32 -15.99 -8.14
CA ILE A 75 -0.85 -14.70 -8.68
C ILE A 75 -2.00 -13.69 -8.65
N PRO A 76 -1.92 -12.66 -7.77
CA PRO A 76 -2.93 -11.60 -7.72
C PRO A 76 -2.69 -10.57 -8.84
N ILE A 77 -3.74 -10.21 -9.56
CA ILE A 77 -3.73 -9.20 -10.61
C ILE A 77 -4.53 -7.98 -10.14
N ARG A 78 -3.89 -6.82 -10.10
CA ARG A 78 -4.52 -5.58 -9.62
C ARG A 78 -5.40 -4.89 -10.67
N SER A 79 -5.06 -5.04 -11.93
CA SER A 79 -5.77 -4.39 -13.03
C SER A 79 -6.89 -5.29 -13.54
N GLU A 80 -8.11 -4.79 -13.52
CA GLU A 80 -9.29 -5.48 -14.05
C GLU A 80 -9.18 -5.69 -15.57
N ILE A 81 -8.72 -4.70 -16.31
CA ILE A 81 -8.49 -4.78 -17.75
C ILE A 81 -7.52 -5.91 -18.07
N LEU A 82 -6.41 -5.98 -17.35
CA LEU A 82 -5.41 -7.04 -17.51
C LEU A 82 -5.97 -8.42 -17.14
N ALA A 83 -6.71 -8.52 -16.05
CA ALA A 83 -7.33 -9.77 -15.60
C ALA A 83 -8.33 -10.28 -16.64
N ASN A 84 -9.20 -9.43 -17.17
CA ASN A 84 -10.16 -9.77 -18.21
C ASN A 84 -9.47 -10.21 -19.51
N ALA A 85 -8.40 -9.52 -19.91
CA ALA A 85 -7.61 -9.89 -21.07
C ALA A 85 -6.91 -11.26 -20.88
N LEU A 86 -6.39 -11.55 -19.67
CA LEU A 86 -5.78 -12.83 -19.34
C LEU A 86 -6.80 -13.99 -19.38
N VAL A 87 -8.01 -13.77 -18.90
CA VAL A 87 -9.10 -14.77 -18.97
C VAL A 87 -9.44 -15.14 -20.44
N LYS A 88 -9.38 -14.16 -21.34
CA LYS A 88 -9.63 -14.36 -22.78
C LYS A 88 -8.51 -15.09 -23.52
N LEU A 89 -7.35 -15.30 -22.89
CA LEU A 89 -6.27 -16.13 -23.42
C LEU A 89 -6.52 -17.61 -23.14
N SER A 90 -5.98 -18.48 -24.00
CA SER A 90 -5.95 -19.91 -23.69
C SER A 90 -5.07 -20.18 -22.47
N GLU A 91 -5.41 -21.20 -21.68
CA GLU A 91 -4.70 -21.56 -20.43
C GLU A 91 -3.19 -21.63 -20.61
N LYS A 92 -2.70 -22.35 -21.60
CA LYS A 92 -1.25 -22.50 -21.87
C LYS A 92 -0.56 -21.17 -22.18
N LYS A 93 -1.23 -20.24 -22.87
CA LYS A 93 -0.69 -18.91 -23.17
C LYS A 93 -0.68 -18.01 -21.95
N ARG A 94 -1.74 -18.07 -21.16
CA ARG A 94 -1.87 -17.36 -19.90
C ARG A 94 -0.81 -17.79 -18.91
N ASP A 95 -0.61 -19.10 -18.73
CA ASP A 95 0.37 -19.67 -17.82
C ASP A 95 1.79 -19.20 -18.16
N ILE A 96 2.17 -19.21 -19.43
CA ILE A 96 3.49 -18.72 -19.88
C ILE A 96 3.65 -17.24 -19.52
N ILE A 97 2.65 -16.40 -19.75
CA ILE A 97 2.69 -14.97 -19.41
C ILE A 97 2.84 -14.78 -17.88
N LEU A 98 2.04 -15.49 -17.10
CA LEU A 98 2.06 -15.36 -15.65
C LEU A 98 3.40 -15.83 -15.05
N LEU A 99 3.94 -16.96 -15.52
CA LEU A 99 5.24 -17.47 -15.06
C LEU A 99 6.40 -16.54 -15.48
N ALA A 100 6.36 -16.00 -16.70
CA ALA A 100 7.44 -15.17 -17.21
C ALA A 100 7.49 -13.76 -16.58
N TYR A 101 6.34 -13.09 -16.46
CA TYR A 101 6.29 -11.67 -16.09
C TYR A 101 5.90 -11.40 -14.65
N PHE A 102 5.22 -12.31 -13.97
CA PHE A 102 4.83 -12.14 -12.56
C PHE A 102 5.72 -12.93 -11.60
N LEU A 103 6.28 -14.05 -12.04
CA LEU A 103 7.20 -14.87 -11.24
C LEU A 103 8.65 -14.76 -11.72
N ASP A 104 8.95 -13.92 -12.72
CA ASP A 104 10.29 -13.67 -13.26
C ASP A 104 11.05 -14.95 -13.66
N MET A 105 10.33 -15.97 -14.13
CA MET A 105 10.94 -17.22 -14.55
C MET A 105 11.57 -17.10 -15.93
N THR A 106 12.71 -17.71 -16.09
CA THR A 106 13.39 -17.84 -17.40
C THR A 106 12.65 -18.79 -18.32
N ASP A 107 12.85 -18.63 -19.63
CA ASP A 107 12.23 -19.52 -20.63
C ASP A 107 12.59 -21.00 -20.41
N GLN A 108 13.76 -21.28 -19.85
CA GLN A 108 14.18 -22.64 -19.49
C GLN A 108 13.40 -23.20 -18.32
N GLU A 109 13.26 -22.43 -17.25
CA GLU A 109 12.49 -22.82 -16.06
C GLU A 109 11.00 -23.04 -16.39
N ILE A 110 10.43 -22.21 -17.25
CA ILE A 110 9.07 -22.39 -17.75
C ILE A 110 8.94 -23.64 -18.60
N ALA A 111 9.93 -23.90 -19.46
CA ALA A 111 9.97 -25.09 -20.30
C ALA A 111 10.00 -26.36 -19.44
N ASP A 112 10.82 -26.39 -18.38
CA ASP A 112 10.94 -27.51 -17.46
C ASP A 112 9.63 -27.72 -16.67
N LYS A 113 8.97 -26.64 -16.24
CA LYS A 113 7.70 -26.72 -15.49
C LYS A 113 6.50 -27.15 -16.35
N LEU A 114 6.45 -26.71 -17.59
CA LEU A 114 5.33 -26.98 -18.52
C LEU A 114 5.61 -28.18 -19.44
N ASP A 115 6.70 -28.88 -19.26
CA ASP A 115 7.15 -29.99 -20.10
C ASP A 115 7.16 -29.61 -21.60
N MET A 116 7.87 -28.54 -21.90
CA MET A 116 8.01 -27.94 -23.23
C MET A 116 9.46 -27.69 -23.59
N VAL A 117 9.72 -27.52 -24.88
CA VAL A 117 11.05 -27.09 -25.37
C VAL A 117 11.18 -25.56 -25.17
N ARG A 118 12.35 -25.08 -24.69
CA ARG A 118 12.67 -23.68 -24.47
C ARG A 118 12.29 -22.77 -25.66
N TYR A 119 12.62 -23.19 -26.87
CA TYR A 119 12.29 -22.45 -28.07
C TYR A 119 10.76 -22.26 -28.26
N THR A 120 9.99 -23.29 -27.92
CA THR A 120 8.51 -23.23 -27.96
C THR A 120 7.98 -22.23 -26.95
N VAL A 121 8.54 -22.18 -25.74
CA VAL A 121 8.17 -21.20 -24.69
C VAL A 121 8.45 -19.78 -25.18
N GLN A 122 9.64 -19.51 -25.71
CA GLN A 122 10.02 -18.20 -26.24
C GLN A 122 9.07 -17.73 -27.34
N ARG A 123 8.78 -18.58 -28.31
CA ARG A 123 7.86 -18.27 -29.40
C ARG A 123 6.43 -18.02 -28.91
N ARG A 124 5.94 -18.85 -28.01
CA ARG A 124 4.60 -18.72 -27.42
C ARG A 124 4.49 -17.49 -26.53
N ARG A 125 5.52 -17.18 -25.75
CA ARG A 125 5.58 -15.96 -24.94
C ARG A 125 5.42 -14.71 -25.79
N ALA A 126 6.21 -14.56 -26.87
CA ALA A 126 6.13 -13.42 -27.75
C ALA A 126 4.75 -13.30 -28.44
N LYS A 127 4.18 -14.41 -28.91
CA LYS A 127 2.85 -14.44 -29.53
C LYS A 127 1.74 -14.12 -28.53
N SER A 128 1.82 -14.69 -27.32
CA SER A 128 0.83 -14.46 -26.28
C SER A 128 0.84 -13.02 -25.77
N LEU A 129 2.00 -12.40 -25.67
CA LEU A 129 2.14 -10.99 -25.31
C LEU A 129 1.48 -10.05 -26.32
N LYS A 130 1.67 -10.31 -27.61
CA LYS A 130 1.01 -9.53 -28.66
C LYS A 130 -0.51 -9.68 -28.64
N GLU A 131 -0.99 -10.90 -28.40
CA GLU A 131 -2.42 -11.18 -28.29
C GLU A 131 -3.04 -10.53 -27.04
N LEU A 132 -2.34 -10.59 -25.92
CA LEU A 132 -2.75 -9.93 -24.68
C LEU A 132 -2.89 -8.42 -24.87
N LYS A 133 -1.86 -7.77 -25.45
CA LYS A 133 -1.87 -6.35 -25.75
C LYS A 133 -3.07 -5.96 -26.60
N LYS A 134 -3.33 -6.70 -27.67
CA LYS A 134 -4.48 -6.46 -28.56
C LYS A 134 -5.82 -6.57 -27.82
N LYS A 135 -5.95 -7.55 -26.91
CA LYS A 135 -7.18 -7.72 -26.11
C LYS A 135 -7.38 -6.58 -25.13
N MET A 136 -6.31 -6.09 -24.51
CA MET A 136 -6.36 -4.93 -23.61
C MET A 136 -6.76 -3.64 -24.34
N GLU A 137 -6.28 -3.43 -25.56
CA GLU A 137 -6.62 -2.26 -26.38
C GLU A 137 -8.12 -2.25 -26.76
N VAL A 138 -8.71 -3.41 -27.02
CA VAL A 138 -10.15 -3.55 -27.30
C VAL A 138 -10.99 -3.24 -26.06
N ASP A 139 -10.63 -3.80 -24.93
CA ASP A 139 -11.38 -3.57 -23.67
C ASP A 139 -11.30 -2.11 -23.19
N SER A 140 -10.18 -1.42 -23.43
CA SER A 140 -10.02 0.01 -23.14
C SER A 140 -10.89 0.91 -24.03
N SER A 141 -11.25 0.45 -25.22
CA SER A 141 -12.08 1.21 -26.15
C SER A 141 -13.56 1.13 -25.81
N ASP A 142 -14.00 0.06 -25.17
CA ASP A 142 -15.40 -0.15 -24.79
C ASP A 142 -15.80 0.68 -23.56
N GLU A 143 -14.85 1.03 -22.66
CA GLU A 143 -15.10 1.88 -21.50
C GLU A 143 -15.30 3.37 -21.83
N GLN A 144 -14.86 3.84 -23.01
CA GLN A 144 -15.01 5.24 -23.43
C GLN A 144 -16.33 5.56 -24.12
N THR A 145 -17.20 4.58 -24.33
CA THR A 145 -18.47 4.75 -25.06
C THR A 145 -19.71 4.57 -24.16
N GLY A 146 -19.49 4.59 -22.86
CA GLY A 146 -20.56 4.48 -21.86
C GLY A 146 -20.84 5.76 -21.12
#